data_c5ab173e5534e1e780b8f8ec84862c53
#
_entry.id   c5ab173e5534e1e780b8f8ec84862c53
#
_cell.length_a   1.000
_cell.length_b   1.000
_cell.length_c   1.000
_cell.angle_alpha   90.00
_cell.angle_beta   90.00
_cell.angle_gamma   90.00
#
_symmetry.space_group_name_H-M   'P 1'
#
loop_
_entity.id
_entity.type
_entity.pdbx_description
1 polymer ?
#
loop_
_entity_poly.entity_id
_entity_poly.type
_entity_poly.pdbx_seq_one_letter_code
_entity_poly.pdbx_strand_id
1 'polypeptide(L)'
;MRVICAPSATDVVYCGIAVDAGTRDELPDENGLAHFCEHLTFKGTHRRRSWHILNRMESVGGDLNAYTGKEETIYYTAFLKEHFARAVDLLADIVLGSTYPQTEMNKEVEVVIDEIESYNDSPSELIFDDFENLIFCGHPLGRNILGEAGRLRGFRSEDIQRFARRLYRPDRMVFFVYGRIEPTHACREITKALKRVASSLPEGHPFQTLLQTDASPARPDRNDAARTAVPEYRPQTVTLHKDTHQAHVMLGARAYNAYDDKRTALYLLNNILGGPGMNSRLNVALRERRGLV
;
A
#
# COMPACT_ATOMS: atom_id res chain seq x y z
N MET A 1 4.24 5.14 17.04
CA MET A 1 4.64 4.11 16.04
C MET A 1 4.96 2.81 16.75
N ARG A 2 4.49 1.69 16.25
CA ARG A 2 4.87 0.35 16.74
C ARG A 2 6.08 -0.14 15.96
N VAL A 3 6.91 -1.00 16.59
CA VAL A 3 8.06 -1.64 15.94
C VAL A 3 7.89 -3.15 16.07
N ILE A 4 7.99 -3.87 14.97
CA ILE A 4 8.01 -5.33 14.92
C ILE A 4 9.36 -5.75 14.39
N CYS A 5 10.10 -6.52 15.17
CA CYS A 5 11.40 -7.05 14.76
C CYS A 5 11.35 -8.58 14.82
N ALA A 6 11.63 -9.23 13.71
CA ALA A 6 11.71 -10.68 13.57
C ALA A 6 13.14 -11.08 13.18
N PRO A 7 14.04 -11.37 14.16
CA PRO A 7 15.39 -11.77 13.87
C PRO A 7 15.46 -13.08 13.07
N SER A 8 16.37 -13.13 12.10
CA SER A 8 16.62 -14.30 11.25
C SER A 8 18.11 -14.48 11.01
N ALA A 9 18.52 -15.65 10.55
CA ALA A 9 19.90 -15.94 10.21
C ALA A 9 20.35 -15.34 8.86
N THR A 10 19.43 -14.82 8.06
CA THR A 10 19.76 -14.25 6.74
C THR A 10 20.49 -12.92 6.86
N ASP A 11 21.50 -12.71 6.00
CA ASP A 11 22.23 -11.44 5.89
C ASP A 11 21.45 -10.39 5.06
N VAL A 12 20.49 -10.83 4.25
CA VAL A 12 19.54 -9.94 3.58
C VAL A 12 18.49 -9.52 4.60
N VAL A 13 18.38 -8.22 4.79
CA VAL A 13 17.41 -7.59 5.69
C VAL A 13 16.29 -6.97 4.88
N TYR A 14 15.06 -7.23 5.30
CA TYR A 14 13.86 -6.54 4.82
C TYR A 14 13.40 -5.60 5.92
N CYS A 15 13.26 -4.34 5.63
CA CYS A 15 12.63 -3.44 6.57
C CYS A 15 11.73 -2.43 5.85
N GLY A 16 10.72 -1.94 6.57
CA GLY A 16 9.77 -1.02 5.98
C GLY A 16 8.85 -0.36 6.99
N ILE A 17 8.02 0.52 6.49
CA ILE A 17 6.94 1.17 7.23
C ILE A 17 5.62 0.78 6.56
N ALA A 18 4.76 0.09 7.32
CA ALA A 18 3.39 -0.16 6.94
C ALA A 18 2.51 0.95 7.54
N VAL A 19 1.75 1.61 6.70
CA VAL A 19 0.80 2.66 7.06
C VAL A 19 -0.60 2.07 6.97
N ASP A 20 -1.39 2.14 8.03
CA ASP A 20 -2.81 1.76 8.04
C ASP A 20 -3.64 2.83 7.34
N ALA A 21 -3.41 2.97 6.05
CA ALA A 21 -4.07 3.89 5.14
C ALA A 21 -3.97 3.36 3.70
N GLY A 22 -5.08 3.27 3.03
CA GLY A 22 -5.19 2.86 1.63
C GLY A 22 -6.34 3.57 0.93
N THR A 23 -6.75 3.08 -0.24
CA THR A 23 -7.81 3.72 -1.02
C THR A 23 -9.17 3.68 -0.31
N ARG A 24 -9.38 2.77 0.63
CA ARG A 24 -10.58 2.74 1.48
C ARG A 24 -10.73 3.99 2.35
N ASP A 25 -9.62 4.62 2.73
CA ASP A 25 -9.58 5.79 3.61
C ASP A 25 -9.70 7.12 2.86
N GLU A 26 -9.80 7.09 1.53
CA GLU A 26 -10.02 8.25 0.69
C GLU A 26 -11.43 8.82 0.87
N LEU A 27 -11.54 10.14 0.93
CA LEU A 27 -12.83 10.83 0.83
C LEU A 27 -13.42 10.66 -0.58
N PRO A 28 -14.70 10.96 -0.78
CA PRO A 28 -15.34 10.80 -2.11
C PRO A 28 -14.67 11.59 -3.24
N ASP A 29 -14.01 12.69 -2.92
CA ASP A 29 -13.29 13.56 -3.84
C ASP A 29 -11.79 13.24 -3.95
N GLU A 30 -11.29 12.27 -3.17
CA GLU A 30 -9.88 11.88 -3.09
C GLU A 30 -9.54 10.60 -3.88
N ASN A 31 -10.45 10.06 -4.69
CA ASN A 31 -10.20 8.78 -5.37
C ASN A 31 -8.93 8.80 -6.24
N GLY A 32 -8.01 7.86 -5.96
CA GLY A 32 -6.68 7.74 -6.56
C GLY A 32 -5.58 8.50 -5.79
N LEU A 33 -5.94 9.25 -4.74
CA LEU A 33 -4.99 10.07 -4.00
C LEU A 33 -4.00 9.24 -3.16
N ALA A 34 -4.43 8.07 -2.65
CA ALA A 34 -3.58 7.17 -1.87
C ALA A 34 -2.41 6.64 -2.72
N HIS A 35 -2.68 6.14 -3.91
CA HIS A 35 -1.67 5.67 -4.86
C HIS A 35 -0.79 6.82 -5.35
N PHE A 36 -1.38 7.94 -5.70
CA PHE A 36 -0.62 9.12 -6.13
C PHE A 36 0.28 9.66 -5.01
N CYS A 37 -0.15 9.62 -3.75
CA CYS A 37 0.68 9.95 -2.59
C CYS A 37 1.90 9.03 -2.47
N GLU A 38 1.73 7.74 -2.75
CA GLU A 38 2.84 6.77 -2.78
C GLU A 38 3.91 7.20 -3.79
N HIS A 39 3.55 7.42 -5.07
CA HIS A 39 4.45 7.87 -6.11
C HIS A 39 5.21 9.15 -5.70
N LEU A 40 4.49 10.11 -5.15
CA LEU A 40 5.05 11.40 -4.77
C LEU A 40 5.95 11.33 -3.52
N THR A 41 5.83 10.26 -2.71
CA THR A 41 6.70 10.05 -1.55
C THR A 41 8.18 9.93 -1.95
N PHE A 42 8.49 9.48 -3.17
CA PHE A 42 9.85 9.39 -3.70
C PHE A 42 10.36 10.66 -4.39
N LYS A 43 9.56 11.71 -4.49
CA LYS A 43 9.87 12.90 -5.31
C LYS A 43 10.54 14.04 -4.54
N GLY A 44 10.69 13.92 -3.23
CA GLY A 44 11.45 14.87 -2.42
C GLY A 44 10.99 14.97 -0.97
N THR A 45 11.95 15.20 -0.09
CA THR A 45 11.73 15.45 1.35
C THR A 45 12.34 16.80 1.74
N HIS A 46 12.13 17.24 2.99
CA HIS A 46 12.85 18.40 3.54
C HIS A 46 14.37 18.23 3.53
N ARG A 47 14.89 16.99 3.44
CA ARG A 47 16.33 16.66 3.53
C ARG A 47 16.92 16.18 2.20
N ARG A 48 16.09 15.63 1.30
CA ARG A 48 16.57 14.93 0.09
C ARG A 48 15.76 15.32 -1.14
N ARG A 49 16.44 15.50 -2.26
CA ARG A 49 15.82 15.56 -3.59
C ARG A 49 15.56 14.12 -4.09
N SER A 50 14.65 13.95 -5.06
CA SER A 50 14.27 12.65 -5.64
C SER A 50 15.48 11.79 -6.02
N TRP A 51 16.45 12.34 -6.73
CA TRP A 51 17.66 11.60 -7.12
C TRP A 51 18.42 10.98 -5.91
N HIS A 52 18.51 11.72 -4.79
CA HIS A 52 19.17 11.21 -3.59
C HIS A 52 18.36 10.10 -2.90
N ILE A 53 17.03 10.14 -3.05
CA ILE A 53 16.14 9.11 -2.50
C ILE A 53 16.34 7.81 -3.27
N LEU A 54 16.19 7.85 -4.60
CA LEU A 54 16.28 6.68 -5.47
C LEU A 54 17.66 6.00 -5.37
N ASN A 55 18.72 6.77 -5.47
CA ASN A 55 20.08 6.23 -5.40
C ASN A 55 20.53 5.78 -4.00
N ARG A 56 19.76 6.10 -2.95
CA ARG A 56 20.24 5.87 -1.57
C ARG A 56 20.47 4.40 -1.26
N MET A 57 19.59 3.53 -1.71
CA MET A 57 19.74 2.08 -1.51
C MET A 57 20.39 1.40 -2.70
N GLU A 58 20.07 1.80 -3.93
CA GLU A 58 20.70 1.24 -5.14
C GLU A 58 22.24 1.32 -5.13
N SER A 59 22.81 2.44 -4.66
CA SER A 59 24.27 2.61 -4.56
C SER A 59 24.98 1.60 -3.66
N VAL A 60 24.24 0.81 -2.90
CA VAL A 60 24.77 -0.26 -2.02
C VAL A 60 24.13 -1.62 -2.34
N GLY A 61 23.53 -1.76 -3.53
CA GLY A 61 22.89 -2.99 -3.97
C GLY A 61 21.58 -3.33 -3.24
N GLY A 62 20.95 -2.33 -2.62
CA GLY A 62 19.63 -2.49 -2.00
C GLY A 62 18.53 -2.09 -2.96
N ASP A 63 17.37 -2.70 -2.80
CA ASP A 63 16.14 -2.41 -3.50
C ASP A 63 15.21 -1.55 -2.61
N LEU A 64 14.60 -0.50 -3.17
CA LEU A 64 13.63 0.37 -2.48
C LEU A 64 12.33 0.35 -3.26
N ASN A 65 11.23 -0.01 -2.60
CA ASN A 65 9.95 -0.17 -3.25
C ASN A 65 8.78 0.24 -2.33
N ALA A 66 7.58 0.36 -2.92
CA ALA A 66 6.34 0.58 -2.19
C ALA A 66 5.17 -0.08 -2.92
N TYR A 67 4.04 -0.22 -2.24
CA TYR A 67 2.76 -0.52 -2.87
C TYR A 67 1.61 0.03 -2.03
N THR A 68 0.54 0.39 -2.71
CA THR A 68 -0.72 0.84 -2.12
C THR A 68 -1.79 -0.21 -2.31
N GLY A 69 -2.37 -0.66 -1.21
CA GLY A 69 -3.54 -1.53 -1.19
C GLY A 69 -4.83 -0.75 -0.89
N LYS A 70 -5.92 -1.52 -0.71
CA LYS A 70 -7.20 -0.92 -0.31
C LYS A 70 -7.18 -0.39 1.13
N GLU A 71 -6.45 -1.03 2.04
CA GLU A 71 -6.45 -0.73 3.48
C GLU A 71 -5.09 -0.36 4.05
N GLU A 72 -4.00 -0.55 3.28
CA GLU A 72 -2.64 -0.22 3.71
C GLU A 72 -1.79 0.32 2.55
N THR A 73 -0.75 1.08 2.91
CA THR A 73 0.36 1.45 2.03
C THR A 73 1.66 1.02 2.70
N ILE A 74 2.53 0.34 1.96
CA ILE A 74 3.78 -0.20 2.50
C ILE A 74 4.96 0.35 1.72
N TYR A 75 5.92 0.94 2.43
CA TYR A 75 7.22 1.39 1.93
C TYR A 75 8.29 0.46 2.49
N TYR A 76 9.08 -0.17 1.66
CA TYR A 76 10.05 -1.16 2.13
C TYR A 76 11.33 -1.17 1.29
N THR A 77 12.37 -1.77 1.86
CA THR A 77 13.66 -1.95 1.20
C THR A 77 14.29 -3.28 1.61
N ALA A 78 14.97 -3.91 0.67
CA ALA A 78 15.78 -5.10 0.88
C ALA A 78 17.26 -4.75 0.67
N PHE A 79 18.14 -5.19 1.57
CA PHE A 79 19.56 -4.82 1.55
C PHE A 79 20.42 -5.75 2.43
N LEU A 80 21.74 -5.64 2.33
CA LEU A 80 22.66 -6.31 3.25
C LEU A 80 22.71 -5.61 4.61
N LYS A 81 22.80 -6.38 5.70
CA LYS A 81 22.64 -5.92 7.10
C LYS A 81 23.52 -4.71 7.51
N GLU A 82 24.69 -4.54 6.90
CA GLU A 82 25.60 -3.41 7.17
C GLU A 82 24.99 -2.06 6.78
N HIS A 83 23.99 -2.06 5.92
CA HIS A 83 23.31 -0.84 5.46
C HIS A 83 22.04 -0.50 6.25
N PHE A 84 21.76 -1.21 7.35
CA PHE A 84 20.53 -1.05 8.15
C PHE A 84 20.23 0.40 8.57
N ALA A 85 21.24 1.08 9.15
CA ALA A 85 21.04 2.48 9.58
C ALA A 85 20.73 3.43 8.41
N ARG A 86 21.27 3.15 7.21
CA ARG A 86 21.00 3.89 5.98
C ARG A 86 19.55 3.72 5.51
N ALA A 87 19.08 2.48 5.52
CA ALA A 87 17.72 2.11 5.13
C ALA A 87 16.67 2.73 6.07
N VAL A 88 16.87 2.59 7.37
CA VAL A 88 15.98 3.17 8.40
C VAL A 88 15.90 4.69 8.30
N ASP A 89 17.03 5.38 8.10
CA ASP A 89 17.08 6.85 7.92
C ASP A 89 16.35 7.29 6.64
N LEU A 90 16.45 6.50 5.57
CA LEU A 90 15.73 6.79 4.32
C LEU A 90 14.22 6.59 4.46
N LEU A 91 13.79 5.42 4.95
CA LEU A 91 12.38 5.11 5.11
C LEU A 91 11.66 6.12 6.02
N ALA A 92 12.26 6.45 7.17
CA ALA A 92 11.70 7.46 8.04
C ALA A 92 11.57 8.83 7.35
N ASP A 93 12.58 9.23 6.57
CA ASP A 93 12.62 10.51 5.88
C ASP A 93 11.56 10.60 4.77
N ILE A 94 11.44 9.57 3.92
CA ILE A 94 10.48 9.60 2.82
C ILE A 94 9.03 9.51 3.30
N VAL A 95 8.73 8.70 4.32
CA VAL A 95 7.34 8.49 4.78
C VAL A 95 6.85 9.66 5.64
N LEU A 96 7.73 10.29 6.43
CA LEU A 96 7.33 11.31 7.39
C LEU A 96 7.78 12.73 7.00
N GLY A 97 8.73 12.86 6.08
CA GLY A 97 9.32 14.12 5.70
C GLY A 97 9.09 14.54 4.25
N SER A 98 8.25 13.83 3.49
CA SER A 98 7.93 14.19 2.10
C SER A 98 7.26 15.54 2.01
N THR A 99 7.66 16.30 0.99
CA THR A 99 7.18 17.66 0.74
C THR A 99 6.16 17.75 -0.39
N TYR A 100 6.06 16.68 -1.18
CA TYR A 100 5.15 16.55 -2.32
C TYR A 100 5.24 17.76 -3.28
N PRO A 101 6.41 18.05 -3.89
CA PRO A 101 6.60 19.26 -4.65
C PRO A 101 5.68 19.33 -5.87
N GLN A 102 4.97 20.44 -6.08
CA GLN A 102 4.04 20.62 -7.21
C GLN A 102 4.70 20.40 -8.57
N THR A 103 5.96 20.80 -8.71
CA THR A 103 6.72 20.61 -9.96
C THR A 103 6.97 19.15 -10.29
N GLU A 104 7.21 18.30 -9.29
CA GLU A 104 7.35 16.86 -9.48
C GLU A 104 5.98 16.18 -9.68
N MET A 105 4.98 16.67 -8.96
CA MET A 105 3.59 16.20 -9.10
C MET A 105 3.08 16.40 -10.55
N ASN A 106 3.34 17.54 -11.17
CA ASN A 106 2.95 17.83 -12.55
C ASN A 106 3.58 16.88 -13.58
N LYS A 107 4.74 16.29 -13.27
CA LYS A 107 5.40 15.29 -14.12
C LYS A 107 4.82 13.91 -13.85
N GLU A 108 4.62 13.59 -12.58
CA GLU A 108 4.20 12.26 -12.14
C GLU A 108 2.76 11.95 -12.49
N VAL A 109 1.90 12.96 -12.61
CA VAL A 109 0.50 12.76 -12.99
C VAL A 109 0.37 12.06 -14.34
N GLU A 110 1.21 12.40 -15.32
CA GLU A 110 1.17 11.74 -16.63
C GLU A 110 1.69 10.29 -16.54
N VAL A 111 2.70 10.02 -15.68
CA VAL A 111 3.20 8.64 -15.43
C VAL A 111 2.09 7.76 -14.86
N VAL A 112 1.33 8.26 -13.88
CA VAL A 112 0.22 7.50 -13.28
C VAL A 112 -0.95 7.35 -14.28
N ILE A 113 -1.16 8.32 -15.17
CA ILE A 113 -2.16 8.19 -16.23
C ILE A 113 -1.76 7.12 -17.25
N ASP A 114 -0.49 7.08 -17.65
CA ASP A 114 0.03 6.03 -18.53
C ASP A 114 -0.13 4.64 -17.87
N GLU A 115 0.05 4.55 -16.55
CA GLU A 115 -0.21 3.32 -15.79
C GLU A 115 -1.68 2.92 -15.82
N ILE A 116 -2.61 3.88 -15.61
CA ILE A 116 -4.05 3.64 -15.72
C ILE A 116 -4.42 3.13 -17.12
N GLU A 117 -3.88 3.75 -18.17
CA GLU A 117 -4.15 3.34 -19.55
C GLU A 117 -3.60 1.93 -19.83
N SER A 118 -2.37 1.64 -19.40
CA SER A 118 -1.77 0.30 -19.50
C SER A 118 -2.60 -0.77 -18.78
N TYR A 119 -3.14 -0.43 -17.61
CA TYR A 119 -3.99 -1.33 -16.83
C TYR A 119 -5.34 -1.56 -17.51
N ASN A 120 -5.94 -0.50 -18.06
CA ASN A 120 -7.19 -0.58 -18.82
C ASN A 120 -7.06 -1.42 -20.12
N ASP A 121 -5.86 -1.48 -20.70
CA ASP A 121 -5.54 -2.28 -21.86
C ASP A 121 -5.27 -3.76 -21.52
N SER A 122 -5.27 -4.12 -20.23
CA SER A 122 -5.10 -5.50 -19.75
C SER A 122 -6.42 -6.08 -19.22
N PRO A 123 -7.25 -6.74 -20.05
CA PRO A 123 -8.54 -7.29 -19.61
C PRO A 123 -8.42 -8.31 -18.49
N SER A 124 -7.30 -9.02 -18.41
CA SER A 124 -7.01 -10.01 -17.37
C SER A 124 -6.76 -9.39 -16.00
N GLU A 125 -6.32 -8.15 -15.95
CA GLU A 125 -6.11 -7.39 -14.70
C GLU A 125 -7.35 -6.57 -14.35
N LEU A 126 -7.89 -5.85 -15.32
CA LEU A 126 -9.05 -5.00 -15.14
C LEU A 126 -10.29 -5.73 -14.61
N ILE A 127 -10.46 -7.02 -14.97
CA ILE A 127 -11.60 -7.82 -14.48
C ILE A 127 -11.60 -7.98 -12.96
N PHE A 128 -10.44 -7.92 -12.29
CA PHE A 128 -10.39 -7.98 -10.82
C PHE A 128 -10.97 -6.71 -10.21
N ASP A 129 -10.63 -5.54 -10.73
CA ASP A 129 -11.16 -4.26 -10.24
C ASP A 129 -12.66 -4.12 -10.55
N ASP A 130 -13.08 -4.49 -11.78
CA ASP A 130 -14.50 -4.52 -12.14
C ASP A 130 -15.30 -5.43 -11.20
N PHE A 131 -14.74 -6.59 -10.86
CA PHE A 131 -15.38 -7.54 -9.97
C PHE A 131 -15.42 -7.05 -8.49
N GLU A 132 -14.34 -6.46 -7.99
CA GLU A 132 -14.31 -5.85 -6.65
C GLU A 132 -15.32 -4.71 -6.54
N ASN A 133 -15.45 -3.89 -7.60
CA ASN A 133 -16.44 -2.83 -7.67
C ASN A 133 -17.87 -3.37 -7.59
N LEU A 134 -18.15 -4.51 -8.25
CA LEU A 134 -19.45 -5.17 -8.17
C LEU A 134 -19.74 -5.71 -6.76
N ILE A 135 -18.76 -6.39 -6.15
CA ILE A 135 -18.91 -6.96 -4.80
C ILE A 135 -19.08 -5.88 -3.75
N PHE A 136 -18.40 -4.75 -3.88
CA PHE A 136 -18.39 -3.64 -2.94
C PHE A 136 -19.05 -2.38 -3.51
N CYS A 137 -20.05 -2.54 -4.37
CA CYS A 137 -20.70 -1.44 -5.07
C CYS A 137 -21.10 -0.29 -4.12
N GLY A 138 -20.67 0.92 -4.47
CA GLY A 138 -20.91 2.12 -3.67
C GLY A 138 -20.05 2.24 -2.40
N HIS A 139 -19.19 1.29 -2.12
CA HIS A 139 -18.29 1.31 -0.97
C HIS A 139 -16.84 1.61 -1.39
N PRO A 140 -16.03 2.31 -0.57
CA PRO A 140 -14.63 2.61 -0.91
C PRO A 140 -13.76 1.39 -1.26
N LEU A 141 -14.02 0.22 -0.68
CA LEU A 141 -13.31 -1.02 -1.04
C LEU A 141 -13.50 -1.44 -2.51
N GLY A 142 -14.56 -1.00 -3.18
CA GLY A 142 -14.81 -1.29 -4.60
C GLY A 142 -14.15 -0.29 -5.55
N ARG A 143 -13.56 0.79 -5.06
CA ARG A 143 -12.91 1.79 -5.94
C ARG A 143 -11.62 1.22 -6.53
N ASN A 144 -11.31 1.64 -7.76
CA ASN A 144 -10.01 1.35 -8.37
C ASN A 144 -8.89 2.05 -7.56
N ILE A 145 -7.77 1.36 -7.33
CA ILE A 145 -6.62 1.88 -6.57
C ILE A 145 -5.97 3.04 -7.31
N LEU A 146 -5.85 2.94 -8.63
CA LEU A 146 -5.22 3.97 -9.47
C LEU A 146 -6.05 5.24 -9.58
N GLY A 147 -7.36 5.17 -9.29
CA GLY A 147 -8.28 6.29 -9.44
C GLY A 147 -8.67 6.57 -10.88
N GLU A 148 -9.01 7.82 -11.18
CA GLU A 148 -9.47 8.28 -12.48
C GLU A 148 -8.55 9.38 -13.04
N ALA A 149 -8.10 9.27 -14.28
CA ALA A 149 -7.19 10.21 -14.94
C ALA A 149 -7.67 11.69 -14.87
N GLY A 150 -8.96 11.92 -15.03
CA GLY A 150 -9.54 13.26 -14.96
C GLY A 150 -9.42 13.90 -13.56
N ARG A 151 -9.49 13.09 -12.50
CA ARG A 151 -9.33 13.56 -11.11
C ARG A 151 -7.88 13.83 -10.78
N LEU A 152 -6.97 12.94 -11.20
CA LEU A 152 -5.53 13.08 -10.94
C LEU A 152 -4.98 14.42 -11.44
N ARG A 153 -5.41 14.89 -12.63
CA ARG A 153 -5.01 16.20 -13.16
C ARG A 153 -5.51 17.38 -12.33
N GLY A 154 -6.54 17.17 -11.53
CA GLY A 154 -7.12 18.21 -10.66
C GLY A 154 -6.40 18.39 -9.34
N PHE A 155 -5.68 17.38 -8.85
CA PHE A 155 -5.03 17.42 -7.54
C PHE A 155 -3.88 18.42 -7.46
N ARG A 156 -3.68 18.96 -6.27
CA ARG A 156 -2.60 19.88 -5.93
C ARG A 156 -1.77 19.31 -4.77
N SER A 157 -0.58 19.85 -4.60
CA SER A 157 0.32 19.48 -3.50
C SER A 157 -0.38 19.56 -2.13
N GLU A 158 -1.25 20.55 -1.93
CA GLU A 158 -2.02 20.74 -0.71
C GLU A 158 -2.99 19.58 -0.44
N ASP A 159 -3.55 18.96 -1.48
CA ASP A 159 -4.47 17.81 -1.35
C ASP A 159 -3.72 16.60 -0.84
N ILE A 160 -2.55 16.30 -1.43
CA ILE A 160 -1.66 15.23 -0.96
C ILE A 160 -1.20 15.48 0.47
N GLN A 161 -0.78 16.71 0.77
CA GLN A 161 -0.35 17.07 2.14
C GLN A 161 -1.49 16.91 3.15
N ARG A 162 -2.72 17.27 2.79
CA ARG A 162 -3.91 17.11 3.65
C ARG A 162 -4.19 15.63 3.89
N PHE A 163 -4.17 14.81 2.84
CA PHE A 163 -4.30 13.35 2.92
C PHE A 163 -3.22 12.74 3.83
N ALA A 164 -1.95 13.07 3.59
CA ALA A 164 -0.84 12.57 4.38
C ALA A 164 -0.92 13.00 5.86
N ARG A 165 -1.23 14.27 6.16
CA ARG A 165 -1.42 14.74 7.54
C ARG A 165 -2.53 14.02 8.28
N ARG A 166 -3.60 13.63 7.58
CA ARG A 166 -4.74 12.92 8.15
C ARG A 166 -4.40 11.45 8.44
N LEU A 167 -3.66 10.78 7.56
CA LEU A 167 -3.50 9.33 7.56
C LEU A 167 -2.08 8.85 7.91
N TYR A 168 -1.03 9.58 7.50
CA TYR A 168 0.37 9.18 7.71
C TYR A 168 0.85 9.60 9.11
N ARG A 169 0.21 9.04 10.11
CA ARG A 169 0.45 9.35 11.53
C ARG A 169 1.17 8.19 12.20
N PRO A 170 2.12 8.44 13.12
CA PRO A 170 2.87 7.38 13.80
C PRO A 170 2.01 6.37 14.57
N ASP A 171 0.84 6.76 15.06
CA ASP A 171 -0.10 5.86 15.73
C ASP A 171 -0.76 4.87 14.76
N ARG A 172 -0.82 5.18 13.47
CA ARG A 172 -1.30 4.32 12.37
C ARG A 172 -0.17 3.58 11.64
N MET A 173 1.05 3.57 12.16
CA MET A 173 2.21 3.01 11.49
C MET A 173 2.86 1.89 12.28
N VAL A 174 3.40 0.94 11.51
CA VAL A 174 4.26 -0.13 12.02
C VAL A 174 5.58 -0.09 11.27
N PHE A 175 6.69 0.07 11.99
CA PHE A 175 8.02 -0.16 11.44
C PHE A 175 8.34 -1.65 11.58
N PHE A 176 8.60 -2.36 10.50
CA PHE A 176 8.94 -3.77 10.53
C PHE A 176 10.39 -4.00 10.10
N VAL A 177 11.03 -5.00 10.71
CA VAL A 177 12.40 -5.43 10.41
C VAL A 177 12.44 -6.94 10.44
N TYR A 178 12.93 -7.55 9.37
CA TYR A 178 13.19 -9.00 9.26
C TYR A 178 14.61 -9.23 8.76
N GLY A 179 15.38 -10.08 9.44
CA GLY A 179 16.75 -10.41 9.07
C GLY A 179 17.68 -10.46 10.28
N ARG A 180 18.99 -10.49 10.05
CA ARG A 180 20.02 -10.58 11.09
C ARG A 180 20.29 -9.24 11.75
N ILE A 181 19.26 -8.70 12.43
CA ILE A 181 19.32 -7.45 13.20
C ILE A 181 18.79 -7.71 14.61
N GLU A 182 19.58 -7.29 15.62
CA GLU A 182 19.16 -7.38 17.01
C GLU A 182 18.05 -6.37 17.31
N PRO A 183 16.98 -6.76 18.02
CA PRO A 183 15.84 -5.88 18.30
C PRO A 183 16.22 -4.57 19.00
N THR A 184 17.16 -4.63 19.95
CA THR A 184 17.64 -3.43 20.66
C THR A 184 18.40 -2.48 19.74
N HIS A 185 19.18 -3.03 18.80
CA HIS A 185 19.85 -2.24 17.77
C HIS A 185 18.82 -1.62 16.81
N ALA A 186 17.81 -2.40 16.37
CA ALA A 186 16.72 -1.91 15.53
C ALA A 186 15.99 -0.72 16.17
N CYS A 187 15.53 -0.88 17.40
CA CYS A 187 14.83 0.19 18.13
C CYS A 187 15.69 1.46 18.28
N ARG A 188 16.98 1.32 18.56
CA ARG A 188 17.91 2.45 18.68
C ARG A 188 18.05 3.23 17.38
N GLU A 189 18.30 2.54 16.26
CA GLU A 189 18.48 3.20 14.95
C GLU A 189 17.17 3.81 14.44
N ILE A 190 16.03 3.14 14.64
CA ILE A 190 14.70 3.68 14.31
C ILE A 190 14.44 4.95 15.11
N THR A 191 14.64 4.93 16.45
CA THR A 191 14.46 6.10 17.31
C THR A 191 15.34 7.27 16.87
N LYS A 192 16.61 6.99 16.53
CA LYS A 192 17.55 8.00 16.04
C LYS A 192 17.10 8.62 14.72
N ALA A 193 16.61 7.80 13.77
CA ALA A 193 16.10 8.26 12.48
C ALA A 193 14.85 9.14 12.67
N LEU A 194 13.89 8.70 13.48
CA LEU A 194 12.67 9.45 13.78
C LEU A 194 12.97 10.82 14.41
N LYS A 195 13.88 10.89 15.36
CA LYS A 195 14.33 12.16 15.96
C LYS A 195 14.97 13.10 14.92
N ARG A 196 15.79 12.53 14.02
CA ARG A 196 16.44 13.30 12.96
C ARG A 196 15.43 13.86 11.95
N VAL A 197 14.42 13.08 11.57
CA VAL A 197 13.34 13.57 10.72
C VAL A 197 12.57 14.67 11.43
N ALA A 198 12.14 14.46 12.66
CA ALA A 198 11.40 15.46 13.43
C ALA A 198 12.13 16.81 13.54
N SER A 199 13.46 16.79 13.71
CA SER A 199 14.25 18.02 13.77
C SER A 199 14.40 18.73 12.41
N SER A 200 14.08 18.07 11.31
CA SER A 200 14.11 18.64 9.95
C SER A 200 12.75 19.16 9.47
N LEU A 201 11.68 18.85 10.19
CA LEU A 201 10.33 19.29 9.83
C LEU A 201 10.10 20.74 10.28
N PRO A 202 9.21 21.48 9.60
CA PRO A 202 8.80 22.82 10.02
C PRO A 202 8.24 22.82 11.44
N GLU A 203 8.42 23.95 12.15
CA GLU A 203 7.88 24.13 13.49
C GLU A 203 6.35 23.94 13.51
N GLY A 204 5.85 23.23 14.53
CA GLY A 204 4.42 22.91 14.63
C GLY A 204 3.96 21.73 13.78
N HIS A 205 4.85 21.03 13.09
CA HIS A 205 4.47 19.83 12.36
C HIS A 205 3.93 18.74 13.31
N PRO A 206 2.77 18.08 13.00
CA PRO A 206 2.13 17.14 13.92
C PRO A 206 3.04 16.04 14.46
N PHE A 207 3.99 15.58 13.65
CA PHE A 207 4.93 14.55 14.04
C PHE A 207 5.89 15.01 15.17
N GLN A 208 6.25 16.28 15.23
CA GLN A 208 7.11 16.81 16.32
C GLN A 208 6.40 16.71 17.66
N THR A 209 5.11 17.05 17.73
CA THR A 209 4.29 16.98 18.95
C THR A 209 4.15 15.55 19.45
N LEU A 210 3.95 14.58 18.52
CA LEU A 210 3.79 13.17 18.87
C LEU A 210 5.06 12.52 19.45
N LEU A 211 6.25 13.03 19.12
CA LEU A 211 7.51 12.55 19.71
C LEU A 211 7.79 13.10 21.12
N GLN A 212 7.12 14.19 21.49
CA GLN A 212 7.31 14.84 22.80
C GLN A 212 6.36 14.31 23.88
N THR A 213 5.32 13.60 23.47
CA THR A 213 4.38 12.99 24.40
C THR A 213 4.81 11.57 24.73
N ASP A 214 5.11 11.29 26.01
CA ASP A 214 5.30 9.93 26.57
C ASP A 214 3.99 9.09 26.56
N ALA A 215 3.02 9.49 25.78
CA ALA A 215 1.78 8.75 25.61
C ALA A 215 2.10 7.40 24.96
N SER A 216 2.08 6.35 25.76
CA SER A 216 1.89 5.00 25.26
C SER A 216 0.73 5.06 24.26
N PRO A 217 0.91 4.72 22.99
CA PRO A 217 -0.17 4.84 22.03
C PRO A 217 -1.33 3.99 22.56
N ALA A 218 -2.41 4.65 22.94
CA ALA A 218 -3.69 3.96 23.05
C ALA A 218 -3.79 3.11 21.78
N ARG A 219 -4.18 1.83 21.89
CA ARG A 219 -4.50 1.04 20.71
C ARG A 219 -5.35 1.95 19.83
N PRO A 220 -4.99 2.16 18.54
CA PRO A 220 -5.88 2.88 17.67
C PRO A 220 -7.23 2.20 17.82
N ASP A 221 -8.21 2.98 18.25
CA ASP A 221 -9.56 2.47 18.39
C ASP A 221 -9.91 1.99 16.99
N ARG A 222 -10.06 0.67 16.79
CA ARG A 222 -10.48 0.11 15.50
C ARG A 222 -11.91 0.54 15.12
N ASN A 223 -12.59 1.24 16.00
CA ASN A 223 -13.71 2.10 15.72
C ASN A 223 -13.22 3.38 15.03
N ASP A 224 -12.53 3.23 13.90
CA ASP A 224 -12.42 4.32 12.95
C ASP A 224 -13.85 4.61 12.46
N ALA A 225 -14.50 5.56 13.12
CA ALA A 225 -15.81 6.07 12.72
C ALA A 225 -15.82 6.59 11.28
N ALA A 226 -14.65 6.68 10.66
CA ALA A 226 -14.43 7.04 9.27
C ALA A 226 -14.55 5.85 8.29
N ARG A 227 -14.30 4.61 8.74
CA ARG A 227 -14.45 3.43 7.86
C ARG A 227 -15.91 3.00 7.86
N THR A 228 -16.61 3.30 6.77
CA THR A 228 -18.01 2.91 6.57
C THR A 228 -18.17 1.39 6.64
N ALA A 229 -19.29 0.94 7.23
CA ALA A 229 -19.65 -0.46 7.24
C ALA A 229 -19.88 -0.95 5.79
N VAL A 230 -19.38 -2.15 5.50
CA VAL A 230 -19.59 -2.76 4.18
C VAL A 230 -21.08 -3.04 3.99
N PRO A 231 -21.72 -2.56 2.89
CA PRO A 231 -23.13 -2.74 2.65
C PRO A 231 -23.50 -4.22 2.50
N GLU A 232 -24.79 -4.53 2.62
CA GLU A 232 -25.29 -5.90 2.41
C GLU A 232 -24.88 -6.45 1.04
N TYR A 233 -24.45 -7.70 1.00
CA TYR A 233 -24.08 -8.35 -0.25
C TYR A 233 -25.31 -8.70 -1.09
N ARG A 234 -25.31 -8.28 -2.35
CA ARG A 234 -26.35 -8.61 -3.32
C ARG A 234 -25.73 -9.33 -4.51
N PRO A 235 -26.08 -10.62 -4.74
CA PRO A 235 -25.61 -11.33 -5.91
C PRO A 235 -26.05 -10.63 -7.20
N GLN A 236 -25.15 -10.54 -8.16
CA GLN A 236 -25.44 -9.97 -9.48
C GLN A 236 -24.58 -10.65 -10.54
N THR A 237 -25.04 -10.58 -11.78
CA THR A 237 -24.29 -11.04 -12.95
C THR A 237 -24.21 -9.89 -13.92
N VAL A 238 -22.99 -9.57 -14.35
CA VAL A 238 -22.74 -8.48 -15.30
C VAL A 238 -21.94 -9.04 -16.48
N THR A 239 -22.30 -8.64 -17.67
CA THR A 239 -21.54 -8.93 -18.89
C THR A 239 -21.11 -7.61 -19.52
N LEU A 240 -19.80 -7.45 -19.66
CA LEU A 240 -19.19 -6.31 -20.34
C LEU A 240 -18.70 -6.76 -21.71
N HIS A 241 -19.07 -6.01 -22.74
CA HIS A 241 -18.58 -6.27 -24.10
C HIS A 241 -17.39 -5.35 -24.37
N LYS A 242 -16.24 -5.96 -24.62
CA LYS A 242 -14.98 -5.29 -24.97
C LYS A 242 -14.40 -5.91 -26.23
N ASP A 243 -13.66 -5.12 -27.00
CA ASP A 243 -12.96 -5.60 -28.20
C ASP A 243 -11.66 -6.32 -27.77
N THR A 244 -11.80 -7.57 -27.34
CA THR A 244 -10.70 -8.42 -26.84
C THR A 244 -10.74 -9.78 -27.54
N HIS A 245 -9.57 -10.41 -27.72
CA HIS A 245 -9.46 -11.74 -28.34
C HIS A 245 -9.95 -12.88 -27.44
N GLN A 246 -10.00 -12.68 -26.15
CA GLN A 246 -10.37 -13.71 -25.16
C GLN A 246 -11.53 -13.22 -24.29
N ALA A 247 -12.39 -14.16 -23.90
CA ALA A 247 -13.38 -13.93 -22.86
C ALA A 247 -12.74 -14.15 -21.48
N HIS A 248 -12.87 -13.17 -20.60
CA HIS A 248 -12.44 -13.26 -19.23
C HIS A 248 -13.68 -13.43 -18.34
N VAL A 249 -13.66 -14.40 -17.43
CA VAL A 249 -14.78 -14.70 -16.54
C VAL A 249 -14.28 -14.71 -15.10
N MET A 250 -14.94 -13.95 -14.25
CA MET A 250 -14.72 -13.97 -12.81
C MET A 250 -15.99 -14.42 -12.09
N LEU A 251 -15.84 -15.37 -11.17
CA LEU A 251 -16.92 -15.87 -10.31
C LEU A 251 -16.45 -15.83 -8.86
N GLY A 252 -17.25 -15.23 -8.01
CA GLY A 252 -16.93 -15.17 -6.59
C GLY A 252 -18.08 -14.62 -5.76
N ALA A 253 -17.84 -14.55 -4.45
CA ALA A 253 -18.76 -14.00 -3.47
C ALA A 253 -17.97 -13.40 -2.31
N ARG A 254 -18.64 -12.56 -1.49
CA ARG A 254 -18.06 -12.16 -0.21
C ARG A 254 -17.83 -13.36 0.69
N ALA A 255 -16.71 -13.34 1.37
CA ALA A 255 -16.31 -14.35 2.31
C ALA A 255 -16.19 -13.77 3.72
N TYR A 256 -15.61 -14.55 4.62
CA TYR A 256 -15.29 -14.14 5.99
C TYR A 256 -14.17 -13.09 5.97
N ASN A 257 -14.14 -12.24 6.99
CA ASN A 257 -13.01 -11.33 7.18
C ASN A 257 -11.72 -12.09 7.59
N ALA A 258 -10.59 -11.42 7.50
CA ALA A 258 -9.27 -12.01 7.76
C ALA A 258 -9.07 -12.54 9.21
N TYR A 259 -9.96 -12.17 10.13
CA TYR A 259 -9.90 -12.55 11.55
C TYR A 259 -10.91 -13.63 11.93
N ASP A 260 -11.74 -14.09 10.98
CA ASP A 260 -12.72 -15.15 11.22
C ASP A 260 -12.03 -16.50 11.39
N ASP A 261 -12.47 -17.29 12.35
CA ASP A 261 -11.91 -18.63 12.64
C ASP A 261 -12.06 -19.60 11.46
N LYS A 262 -13.08 -19.40 10.62
CA LYS A 262 -13.36 -20.22 9.43
C LYS A 262 -12.47 -19.91 8.23
N ARG A 263 -11.66 -18.86 8.29
CA ARG A 263 -10.80 -18.44 7.16
C ARG A 263 -9.91 -19.56 6.65
N THR A 264 -9.31 -20.35 7.56
CA THR A 264 -8.41 -21.45 7.17
C THR A 264 -9.14 -22.53 6.38
N ALA A 265 -10.37 -22.87 6.78
CA ALA A 265 -11.21 -23.81 6.04
C ALA A 265 -11.58 -23.26 4.65
N LEU A 266 -11.83 -21.95 4.54
CA LEU A 266 -12.11 -21.29 3.28
C LEU A 266 -10.88 -21.28 2.36
N TYR A 267 -9.70 -21.01 2.88
CA TYR A 267 -8.45 -21.09 2.10
C TYR A 267 -8.22 -22.51 1.57
N LEU A 268 -8.44 -23.53 2.39
CA LEU A 268 -8.31 -24.92 1.95
C LEU A 268 -9.33 -25.26 0.86
N LEU A 269 -10.59 -24.87 1.04
CA LEU A 269 -11.64 -25.06 0.03
C LEU A 269 -11.28 -24.38 -1.29
N ASN A 270 -10.86 -23.13 -1.24
CA ASN A 270 -10.43 -22.37 -2.43
C ASN A 270 -9.27 -23.04 -3.14
N ASN A 271 -8.30 -23.57 -2.39
CA ASN A 271 -7.16 -24.29 -2.96
C ASN A 271 -7.58 -25.60 -3.63
N ILE A 272 -8.50 -26.35 -3.05
CA ILE A 272 -9.04 -27.58 -3.63
C ILE A 272 -9.82 -27.29 -4.92
N LEU A 273 -10.58 -26.18 -4.95
CA LEU A 273 -11.40 -25.81 -6.10
C LEU A 273 -10.56 -25.25 -7.24
N GLY A 274 -9.76 -24.22 -6.98
CA GLY A 274 -9.08 -23.41 -8.00
C GLY A 274 -7.66 -22.99 -7.63
N GLY A 275 -6.98 -23.71 -6.73
CA GLY A 275 -5.58 -23.42 -6.37
C GLY A 275 -4.63 -23.59 -7.56
N PRO A 276 -3.37 -23.15 -7.42
CA PRO A 276 -2.39 -23.13 -8.52
C PRO A 276 -1.95 -24.52 -8.99
N GLY A 277 -2.32 -25.58 -8.25
CA GLY A 277 -1.98 -26.96 -8.61
C GLY A 277 -2.78 -27.45 -9.81
N MET A 278 -2.11 -28.15 -10.74
CA MET A 278 -2.74 -28.73 -11.96
C MET A 278 -3.87 -29.72 -11.62
N ASN A 279 -3.93 -30.25 -10.42
CA ASN A 279 -4.93 -31.17 -9.92
C ASN A 279 -6.12 -30.50 -9.22
N SER A 280 -6.17 -29.17 -9.16
CA SER A 280 -7.34 -28.47 -8.62
C SER A 280 -8.60 -28.79 -9.45
N ARG A 281 -9.76 -28.83 -8.81
CA ARG A 281 -10.99 -29.30 -9.46
C ARG A 281 -11.38 -28.50 -10.69
N LEU A 282 -11.25 -27.17 -10.62
CA LEU A 282 -11.58 -26.30 -11.76
C LEU A 282 -10.55 -26.46 -12.88
N ASN A 283 -9.26 -26.53 -12.56
CA ASN A 283 -8.23 -26.75 -13.58
C ASN A 283 -8.46 -28.09 -14.33
N VAL A 284 -8.69 -29.18 -13.62
CA VAL A 284 -9.01 -30.48 -14.24
C VAL A 284 -10.29 -30.39 -15.07
N ALA A 285 -11.34 -29.74 -14.56
CA ALA A 285 -12.64 -29.70 -15.24
C ALA A 285 -12.64 -28.78 -16.48
N LEU A 286 -11.99 -27.63 -16.42
CA LEU A 286 -12.05 -26.60 -17.46
C LEU A 286 -10.88 -26.74 -18.46
N ARG A 287 -9.67 -26.91 -17.96
CA ARG A 287 -8.47 -27.02 -18.80
C ARG A 287 -8.27 -28.43 -19.31
N GLU A 288 -8.05 -29.42 -18.42
CA GLU A 288 -7.61 -30.75 -18.82
C GLU A 288 -8.69 -31.53 -19.59
N ARG A 289 -9.96 -31.41 -19.17
CA ARG A 289 -11.06 -32.17 -19.80
C ARG A 289 -11.76 -31.45 -20.93
N ARG A 290 -11.73 -30.11 -20.95
CA ARG A 290 -12.54 -29.32 -21.90
C ARG A 290 -11.74 -28.33 -22.73
N GLY A 291 -10.49 -28.04 -22.39
CA GLY A 291 -9.65 -27.11 -23.14
C GLY A 291 -10.23 -25.69 -23.23
N LEU A 292 -10.94 -25.22 -22.19
CA LEU A 292 -11.61 -23.92 -22.22
C LEU A 292 -10.70 -22.81 -21.70
N VAL A 293 -9.66 -23.11 -20.94
CA VAL A 293 -8.69 -22.18 -20.33
C VAL A 293 -7.29 -22.74 -20.43
#